data_d97d83147b23e39ed1e05bf070995562
#
_entry.id   d97d83147b23e39ed1e05bf070995562
#
_cell.length_a   1.000
_cell.length_b   1.000
_cell.length_c   1.000
_cell.angle_alpha   90.00
_cell.angle_beta   90.00
_cell.angle_gamma   90.00
#
_symmetry.space_group_name_H-M   'P 1'
#
loop_
_entity.id
_entity.type
_entity.pdbx_description
1 polymer ?
#
loop_
_entity_poly.entity_id
_entity_poly.type
_entity_poly.pdbx_seq_one_letter_code
_entity_poly.pdbx_strand_id
1 'polypeptide(L)'
;MVKISASLPTYMKAVVCKDYDGTPQSLAAADFSVPRLRSGQVLIKLAATSIGPADLMFLKGQYGIIKPLPVVPGFEGSGTVIASGGGWMGYWLVGKRVACLAAEDGHGTWAEYMVTSTDICIPLSKHISFEQGAYLTINPMTACALVEIARTGGHLAFVQTAAARRWGL
;
A
#
# COMPACT_ATOMS: atom_id res chain seq x y z
N MET A 1 -15.05 22.40 8.37
CA MET A 1 -15.67 21.25 9.07
C MET A 1 -16.10 20.25 7.99
N VAL A 2 -15.28 19.24 7.72
CA VAL A 2 -15.58 18.21 6.68
C VAL A 2 -16.63 17.29 7.27
N LYS A 3 -17.85 17.28 6.70
CA LYS A 3 -18.91 16.34 7.06
C LYS A 3 -18.45 14.93 6.71
N ILE A 4 -18.03 14.16 7.70
CA ILE A 4 -18.01 12.69 7.61
C ILE A 4 -19.48 12.25 7.69
N SER A 5 -20.13 12.09 6.53
CA SER A 5 -21.59 11.86 6.42
C SER A 5 -21.95 10.37 6.29
N ALA A 6 -21.08 9.46 6.68
CA ALA A 6 -21.44 8.05 6.82
C ALA A 6 -20.66 7.47 8.01
N SER A 7 -21.30 6.58 8.78
CA SER A 7 -20.60 5.80 9.78
C SER A 7 -19.45 5.05 9.10
N LEU A 8 -18.23 5.19 9.62
CA LEU A 8 -17.08 4.46 9.09
C LEU A 8 -17.34 2.94 9.26
N PRO A 9 -16.91 2.12 8.30
CA PRO A 9 -17.06 0.67 8.40
C PRO A 9 -16.27 0.17 9.62
N THR A 10 -16.86 -0.76 10.36
CA THR A 10 -16.21 -1.45 11.48
C THR A 10 -15.57 -2.75 11.04
N TYR A 11 -16.10 -3.36 9.96
CA TYR A 11 -15.57 -4.56 9.33
C TYR A 11 -15.39 -4.35 7.84
N MET A 12 -14.50 -5.14 7.23
CA MET A 12 -14.17 -5.14 5.82
C MET A 12 -13.91 -6.56 5.33
N LYS A 13 -14.08 -6.81 4.05
CA LYS A 13 -13.55 -8.02 3.42
C LYS A 13 -12.05 -7.84 3.19
N ALA A 14 -11.28 -8.87 3.54
CA ALA A 14 -9.85 -8.90 3.33
C ALA A 14 -9.38 -10.31 2.96
N VAL A 15 -8.27 -10.41 2.24
CA VAL A 15 -7.50 -11.64 2.14
C VAL A 15 -6.60 -11.71 3.37
N VAL A 16 -6.74 -12.75 4.16
CA VAL A 16 -6.02 -12.93 5.41
C VAL A 16 -5.01 -14.07 5.26
N CYS A 17 -3.75 -13.78 5.56
CA CYS A 17 -2.69 -14.77 5.68
C CYS A 17 -2.70 -15.35 7.09
N LYS A 18 -2.81 -16.68 7.18
CA LYS A 18 -2.88 -17.42 8.45
C LYS A 18 -1.58 -18.11 8.80
N ASP A 19 -0.71 -18.34 7.82
CA ASP A 19 0.60 -18.96 7.99
C ASP A 19 1.57 -18.46 6.90
N TYR A 20 2.86 -18.45 7.21
CA TYR A 20 3.94 -18.04 6.32
C TYR A 20 4.53 -19.21 5.53
N ASP A 21 3.67 -20.06 4.98
CA ASP A 21 4.07 -21.22 4.17
C ASP A 21 4.15 -20.93 2.66
N GLY A 22 3.65 -19.76 2.25
CA GLY A 22 3.63 -19.32 0.85
C GLY A 22 2.65 -20.10 -0.02
N THR A 23 1.74 -20.89 0.56
CA THR A 23 0.73 -21.66 -0.18
C THR A 23 -0.60 -20.90 -0.28
N PRO A 24 -1.41 -21.14 -1.32
CA PRO A 24 -2.75 -20.55 -1.40
C PRO A 24 -3.66 -20.99 -0.24
N GLN A 25 -3.40 -22.12 0.39
CA GLN A 25 -4.19 -22.68 1.50
C GLN A 25 -4.06 -21.85 2.78
N SER A 26 -2.95 -21.13 2.95
CA SER A 26 -2.75 -20.21 4.06
C SER A 26 -3.50 -18.88 3.89
N LEU A 27 -4.08 -18.63 2.71
CA LEU A 27 -4.87 -17.43 2.40
C LEU A 27 -6.36 -17.71 2.46
N ALA A 28 -7.12 -16.82 3.09
CA ALA A 28 -8.57 -16.90 3.11
C ALA A 28 -9.21 -15.52 2.98
N ALA A 29 -10.29 -15.42 2.20
CA ALA A 29 -11.16 -14.27 2.27
C ALA A 29 -11.97 -14.32 3.57
N ALA A 30 -11.90 -13.27 4.36
CA ALA A 30 -12.56 -13.20 5.67
C ALA A 30 -13.05 -11.78 5.99
N ASP A 31 -13.96 -11.70 6.95
CA ASP A 31 -14.30 -10.43 7.57
C ASP A 31 -13.19 -10.07 8.57
N PHE A 32 -12.69 -8.84 8.44
CA PHE A 32 -11.61 -8.32 9.24
C PHE A 32 -12.00 -6.97 9.83
N SER A 33 -11.60 -6.68 11.06
CA SER A 33 -11.92 -5.39 11.68
C SER A 33 -11.14 -4.26 11.02
N VAL A 34 -11.81 -3.15 10.72
CA VAL A 34 -11.13 -1.94 10.24
C VAL A 34 -10.33 -1.34 11.40
N PRO A 35 -9.01 -1.10 11.24
CA PRO A 35 -8.19 -0.54 12.29
C PRO A 35 -8.66 0.86 12.69
N ARG A 36 -8.50 1.20 13.97
CA ARG A 36 -8.83 2.54 14.47
C ARG A 36 -7.82 3.56 13.94
N LEU A 37 -8.35 4.69 13.47
CA LEU A 37 -7.54 5.83 13.04
C LEU A 37 -6.88 6.52 14.24
N ARG A 38 -5.58 6.82 14.09
CA ARG A 38 -4.82 7.67 14.99
C ARG A 38 -4.49 9.00 14.32
N SER A 39 -4.06 9.99 15.09
CA SER A 39 -3.56 11.26 14.54
C SER A 39 -2.44 11.01 13.53
N GLY A 40 -2.44 11.72 12.41
CA GLY A 40 -1.48 11.53 11.31
C GLY A 40 -1.80 10.34 10.39
N GLN A 41 -2.89 9.62 10.61
CA GLN A 41 -3.33 8.50 9.76
C GLN A 41 -4.60 8.84 8.97
N VAL A 42 -4.79 8.12 7.88
CA VAL A 42 -5.98 8.17 7.03
C VAL A 42 -6.54 6.77 6.79
N LEU A 43 -7.85 6.69 6.61
CA LEU A 43 -8.55 5.50 6.12
C LEU A 43 -8.76 5.62 4.63
N ILE A 44 -8.26 4.66 3.88
CA ILE A 44 -8.37 4.60 2.43
C ILE A 44 -9.34 3.48 2.06
N LYS A 45 -10.36 3.81 1.25
CA LYS A 45 -11.13 2.81 0.53
C LYS A 45 -10.32 2.41 -0.70
N LEU A 46 -9.78 1.20 -0.67
CA LEU A 46 -8.94 0.68 -1.74
C LEU A 46 -9.75 0.39 -3.00
N ALA A 47 -9.16 0.68 -4.15
CA ALA A 47 -9.73 0.43 -5.46
C ALA A 47 -8.87 -0.55 -6.26
N ALA A 48 -7.55 -0.52 -6.05
CA ALA A 48 -6.60 -1.45 -6.67
C ALA A 48 -5.41 -1.72 -5.74
N THR A 49 -4.86 -2.91 -5.83
CA THR A 49 -3.61 -3.32 -5.15
C THR A 49 -2.72 -4.06 -6.14
N SER A 50 -1.41 -3.94 -5.95
CA SER A 50 -0.45 -4.75 -6.69
C SER A 50 -0.24 -6.12 -6.04
N ILE A 51 0.25 -7.07 -6.83
CA ILE A 51 0.83 -8.32 -6.35
C ILE A 51 2.22 -8.41 -6.96
N GLY A 52 3.23 -8.25 -6.13
CA GLY A 52 4.62 -8.24 -6.55
C GLY A 52 5.47 -9.35 -5.93
N PRO A 53 6.73 -9.49 -6.34
CA PRO A 53 7.65 -10.47 -5.74
C PRO A 53 7.82 -10.30 -4.23
N ALA A 54 7.80 -9.07 -3.72
CA ALA A 54 7.88 -8.78 -2.29
C ALA A 54 6.71 -9.38 -1.52
N ASP A 55 5.48 -9.29 -2.06
CA ASP A 55 4.29 -9.90 -1.45
C ASP A 55 4.44 -11.41 -1.37
N LEU A 56 4.94 -12.05 -2.45
CA LEU A 56 5.16 -13.50 -2.47
C LEU A 56 6.26 -13.94 -1.49
N MET A 57 7.31 -13.14 -1.32
CA MET A 57 8.35 -13.38 -0.30
C MET A 57 7.81 -13.19 1.11
N PHE A 58 6.95 -12.19 1.32
CA PHE A 58 6.28 -11.97 2.60
C PHE A 58 5.42 -13.17 2.98
N LEU A 59 4.61 -13.70 2.07
CA LEU A 59 3.78 -14.89 2.31
C LEU A 59 4.60 -16.15 2.65
N LYS A 60 5.86 -16.20 2.24
CA LYS A 60 6.81 -17.29 2.57
C LYS A 60 7.59 -17.04 3.86
N GLY A 61 7.37 -15.93 4.55
CA GLY A 61 8.17 -15.53 5.71
C GLY A 61 9.65 -15.23 5.36
N GLN A 62 9.95 -14.96 4.09
CA GLN A 62 11.30 -14.70 3.57
C GLN A 62 11.57 -13.22 3.26
N TYR A 63 10.63 -12.35 3.58
CA TYR A 63 10.80 -10.91 3.46
C TYR A 63 11.32 -10.33 4.78
N GLY A 64 12.07 -9.22 4.72
CA GLY A 64 12.68 -8.61 5.90
C GLY A 64 11.69 -8.08 6.95
N ILE A 65 10.39 -8.05 6.63
CA ILE A 65 9.31 -7.65 7.53
C ILE A 65 8.46 -8.90 7.83
N ILE A 66 8.33 -9.25 9.10
CA ILE A 66 7.44 -10.31 9.60
C ILE A 66 6.44 -9.67 10.56
N LYS A 67 5.16 -9.94 10.37
CA LYS A 67 4.06 -9.40 11.19
C LYS A 67 3.36 -10.52 11.95
N PRO A 68 2.75 -10.23 13.12
CA PRO A 68 1.92 -11.22 13.82
C PRO A 68 0.78 -11.72 12.94
N LEU A 69 0.57 -13.03 12.93
CA LEU A 69 -0.55 -13.66 12.24
C LEU A 69 -1.82 -13.68 13.13
N PRO A 70 -3.03 -13.64 12.57
CA PRO A 70 -3.32 -13.48 11.15
C PRO A 70 -3.10 -12.04 10.67
N VAL A 71 -2.67 -11.87 9.42
CA VAL A 71 -2.35 -10.56 8.84
C VAL A 71 -2.96 -10.41 7.45
N VAL A 72 -3.32 -9.18 7.08
CA VAL A 72 -3.69 -8.83 5.70
C VAL A 72 -2.41 -8.48 4.94
N PRO A 73 -2.07 -9.19 3.84
CA PRO A 73 -0.90 -8.91 3.02
C PRO A 73 -1.07 -7.68 2.12
N GLY A 74 -0.05 -7.41 1.30
CA GLY A 74 -0.02 -6.35 0.30
C GLY A 74 0.73 -5.12 0.77
N PHE A 75 1.71 -4.68 -0.02
CA PHE A 75 2.58 -3.55 0.35
C PHE A 75 2.13 -2.23 -0.25
N GLU A 76 1.63 -2.23 -1.49
CA GLU A 76 1.21 -1.01 -2.16
C GLU A 76 -0.16 -1.15 -2.82
N GLY A 77 -0.84 -0.01 -2.94
CA GLY A 77 -2.16 0.05 -3.56
C GLY A 77 -2.57 1.48 -3.86
N SER A 78 -3.80 1.63 -4.30
CA SER A 78 -4.41 2.93 -4.56
C SER A 78 -5.88 2.93 -4.19
N GLY A 79 -6.39 4.10 -3.86
CA GLY A 79 -7.78 4.24 -3.46
C GLY A 79 -8.16 5.68 -3.18
N THR A 80 -9.27 5.85 -2.49
CA THR A 80 -9.77 7.16 -2.08
C THR A 80 -9.71 7.29 -0.56
N VAL A 81 -9.15 8.38 -0.06
CA VAL A 81 -9.15 8.68 1.37
C VAL A 81 -10.56 9.04 1.81
N ILE A 82 -11.13 8.29 2.74
CA ILE A 82 -12.52 8.47 3.21
C ILE A 82 -12.60 9.07 4.60
N ALA A 83 -11.54 8.98 5.40
CA ALA A 83 -11.50 9.57 6.74
C ALA A 83 -10.07 9.89 7.16
N SER A 84 -9.94 10.78 8.14
CA SER A 84 -8.67 11.17 8.77
C SER A 84 -8.78 11.05 10.28
N GLY A 85 -7.72 10.56 10.90
CA GLY A 85 -7.56 10.53 12.36
C GLY A 85 -7.12 11.87 12.95
N GLY A 86 -6.85 12.88 12.10
CA GLY A 86 -6.43 14.22 12.50
C GLY A 86 -5.17 14.69 11.80
N GLY A 87 -4.80 15.96 12.06
CA GLY A 87 -3.69 16.63 11.40
C GLY A 87 -4.09 17.30 10.08
N TRP A 88 -3.41 18.42 9.75
CA TRP A 88 -3.77 19.23 8.57
C TRP A 88 -3.63 18.44 7.26
N MET A 89 -2.59 17.62 7.13
CA MET A 89 -2.37 16.78 5.95
C MET A 89 -3.49 15.73 5.81
N GLY A 90 -3.89 15.10 6.91
CA GLY A 90 -4.96 14.11 6.91
C GLY A 90 -6.30 14.72 6.46
N TYR A 91 -6.65 15.89 6.94
CA TYR A 91 -7.87 16.59 6.49
C TYR A 91 -7.77 17.03 5.02
N TRP A 92 -6.60 17.45 4.56
CA TRP A 92 -6.38 17.83 3.16
C TRP A 92 -6.48 16.64 2.21
N LEU A 93 -6.14 15.43 2.67
CA LEU A 93 -6.21 14.21 1.86
C LEU A 93 -7.63 13.66 1.75
N VAL A 94 -8.56 13.95 2.68
CA VAL A 94 -9.93 13.40 2.61
C VAL A 94 -10.59 13.75 1.27
N GLY A 95 -11.16 12.73 0.63
CA GLY A 95 -11.78 12.79 -0.69
C GLY A 95 -10.80 12.71 -1.86
N LYS A 96 -9.49 12.71 -1.61
CA LYS A 96 -8.48 12.59 -2.69
C LYS A 96 -8.23 11.13 -3.04
N ARG A 97 -7.95 10.92 -4.32
CA ARG A 97 -7.40 9.68 -4.85
C ARG A 97 -5.91 9.66 -4.55
N VAL A 98 -5.42 8.55 -4.03
CA VAL A 98 -4.02 8.40 -3.63
C VAL A 98 -3.44 7.06 -4.06
N ALA A 99 -2.14 7.05 -4.38
CA ALA A 99 -1.30 5.87 -4.27
C ALA A 99 -0.80 5.80 -2.82
N CYS A 100 -0.65 4.62 -2.26
CA CYS A 100 -0.32 4.44 -0.86
C CYS A 100 0.49 3.18 -0.60
N LEU A 101 1.26 3.22 0.49
CA LEU A 101 1.96 2.08 1.04
C LEU A 101 1.28 1.60 2.33
N ALA A 102 1.36 0.30 2.60
CA ALA A 102 1.01 -0.24 3.89
C ALA A 102 2.03 0.21 4.95
N ALA A 103 1.55 0.64 6.11
CA ALA A 103 2.42 0.95 7.23
C ALA A 103 3.13 -0.32 7.73
N GLU A 104 4.36 -0.16 8.22
CA GLU A 104 5.18 -1.29 8.67
C GLU A 104 4.51 -2.07 9.81
N ASP A 105 3.87 -1.36 10.74
CA ASP A 105 3.13 -1.92 11.88
C ASP A 105 1.63 -2.19 11.56
N GLY A 106 1.18 -1.89 10.33
CA GLY A 106 -0.21 -1.97 9.89
C GLY A 106 -0.54 -3.22 9.07
N HIS A 107 -1.82 -3.38 8.76
CA HIS A 107 -2.30 -4.35 7.79
C HIS A 107 -2.06 -3.86 6.36
N GLY A 108 -1.97 -4.80 5.41
CA GLY A 108 -1.67 -4.52 4.01
C GLY A 108 -2.88 -4.11 3.16
N THR A 109 -2.63 -4.09 1.86
CA THR A 109 -3.57 -3.55 0.86
C THR A 109 -4.54 -4.58 0.27
N TRP A 110 -4.45 -5.87 0.64
CA TRP A 110 -5.37 -6.89 0.11
C TRP A 110 -6.69 -6.93 0.87
N ALA A 111 -7.34 -5.76 0.97
CA ALA A 111 -8.58 -5.54 1.69
C ALA A 111 -9.42 -4.43 1.04
N GLU A 112 -10.65 -4.25 1.47
CA GLU A 112 -11.49 -3.13 1.01
C GLU A 112 -11.03 -1.78 1.57
N TYR A 113 -10.42 -1.79 2.76
CA TYR A 113 -9.94 -0.58 3.45
C TYR A 113 -8.56 -0.80 4.06
N MET A 114 -7.79 0.27 4.13
CA MET A 114 -6.49 0.27 4.79
C MET A 114 -6.30 1.56 5.58
N VAL A 115 -5.71 1.44 6.77
CA VAL A 115 -5.22 2.58 7.55
C VAL A 115 -3.72 2.71 7.33
N THR A 116 -3.28 3.91 6.95
CA THR A 116 -1.85 4.20 6.78
C THR A 116 -1.51 5.63 7.16
N SER A 117 -0.23 5.96 7.23
CA SER A 117 0.26 7.31 7.54
C SER A 117 0.05 8.27 6.37
N THR A 118 -0.17 9.54 6.66
CA THR A 118 -0.39 10.57 5.63
C THR A 118 0.84 10.84 4.76
N ASP A 119 2.03 10.65 5.29
CA ASP A 119 3.32 10.90 4.62
C ASP A 119 3.68 9.87 3.55
N ILE A 120 3.04 8.69 3.59
CA ILE A 120 3.20 7.65 2.57
C ILE A 120 1.98 7.55 1.63
N CYS A 121 1.21 8.64 1.52
CA CYS A 121 0.09 8.80 0.59
C CYS A 121 0.46 9.82 -0.49
N ILE A 122 0.48 9.39 -1.74
CA ILE A 122 0.78 10.25 -2.90
C ILE A 122 -0.51 10.58 -3.64
N PRO A 123 -0.98 11.84 -3.67
CA PRO A 123 -2.17 12.22 -4.43
C PRO A 123 -2.03 11.90 -5.92
N LEU A 124 -3.04 11.26 -6.48
CA LEU A 124 -3.08 10.90 -7.89
C LEU A 124 -3.73 11.99 -8.74
N SER A 125 -3.11 12.32 -9.86
CA SER A 125 -3.74 13.10 -10.92
C SER A 125 -4.98 12.38 -11.45
N LYS A 126 -5.96 13.16 -11.96
CA LYS A 126 -7.18 12.62 -12.57
C LYS A 126 -6.92 11.71 -13.79
N HIS A 127 -5.76 11.85 -14.42
CA HIS A 127 -5.36 11.08 -15.60
C HIS A 127 -4.72 9.73 -15.27
N ILE A 128 -4.38 9.49 -14.01
CA ILE A 128 -3.81 8.22 -13.55
C ILE A 128 -4.95 7.34 -13.04
N SER A 129 -5.11 6.14 -13.57
CA SER A 129 -6.09 5.19 -13.07
C SER A 129 -5.69 4.64 -11.68
N PHE A 130 -6.60 3.98 -10.98
CA PHE A 130 -6.24 3.33 -9.71
C PHE A 130 -5.29 2.17 -9.93
N GLU A 131 -5.44 1.42 -11.02
CA GLU A 131 -4.54 0.33 -11.37
C GLU A 131 -3.12 0.84 -11.60
N GLN A 132 -2.94 1.95 -12.33
CA GLN A 132 -1.65 2.61 -12.47
C GLN A 132 -1.11 3.11 -11.13
N GLY A 133 -1.99 3.72 -10.31
CA GLY A 133 -1.64 4.21 -8.98
C GLY A 133 -1.16 3.13 -8.03
N ALA A 134 -1.68 1.89 -8.16
CA ALA A 134 -1.31 0.76 -7.33
C ALA A 134 0.14 0.28 -7.53
N TYR A 135 0.81 0.68 -8.62
CA TYR A 135 2.22 0.37 -8.90
C TYR A 135 3.14 1.58 -8.81
N LEU A 136 2.66 2.72 -8.29
CA LEU A 136 3.35 4.00 -8.44
C LEU A 136 4.35 4.28 -7.32
N THR A 137 4.24 3.59 -6.21
CA THR A 137 5.04 3.88 -5.02
C THR A 137 6.36 3.11 -4.99
N ILE A 138 6.38 1.79 -5.01
CA ILE A 138 7.60 1.02 -4.78
C ILE A 138 8.56 1.11 -5.98
N ASN A 139 8.11 0.67 -7.16
CA ASN A 139 9.01 0.52 -8.31
C ASN A 139 9.48 1.84 -8.92
N PRO A 140 8.63 2.84 -9.19
CA PRO A 140 9.08 4.13 -9.72
C PRO A 140 9.96 4.89 -8.73
N MET A 141 9.66 4.87 -7.43
CA MET A 141 10.51 5.52 -6.43
C MET A 141 11.88 4.85 -6.33
N THR A 142 11.93 3.52 -6.39
CA THR A 142 13.19 2.77 -6.43
C THR A 142 14.00 3.13 -7.67
N ALA A 143 13.37 3.20 -8.84
CA ALA A 143 14.04 3.60 -10.06
C ALA A 143 14.60 5.03 -9.98
N CYS A 144 13.82 5.99 -9.47
CA CYS A 144 14.26 7.35 -9.25
C CYS A 144 15.44 7.42 -8.26
N ALA A 145 15.37 6.67 -7.15
CA ALA A 145 16.44 6.63 -6.16
C ALA A 145 17.75 6.08 -6.75
N LEU A 146 17.68 5.00 -7.53
CA LEU A 146 18.85 4.42 -8.20
C LEU A 146 19.51 5.41 -9.17
N VAL A 147 18.70 6.12 -9.98
CA VAL A 147 19.21 7.16 -10.89
C VAL A 147 19.86 8.30 -10.10
N GLU A 148 19.23 8.75 -9.00
CA GLU A 148 19.77 9.84 -8.17
C GLU A 148 21.07 9.42 -7.48
N ILE A 149 21.18 8.20 -6.96
CA ILE A 149 22.42 7.65 -6.39
C ILE A 149 23.53 7.62 -7.44
N ALA A 150 23.25 7.14 -8.66
CA ALA A 150 24.22 7.11 -9.74
C ALA A 150 24.70 8.53 -10.11
N ARG A 151 23.77 9.49 -10.23
CA ARG A 151 24.05 10.87 -10.57
C ARG A 151 24.90 11.56 -9.49
N THR A 152 24.54 11.43 -8.22
CA THR A 152 25.27 12.05 -7.10
C THR A 152 26.63 11.39 -6.85
N GLY A 153 26.76 10.09 -7.16
CA GLY A 153 28.02 9.36 -7.11
C GLY A 153 28.96 9.65 -8.28
N GLY A 154 28.55 10.48 -9.26
CA GLY A 154 29.36 10.79 -10.44
C GLY A 154 29.47 9.63 -11.44
N HIS A 155 28.60 8.63 -11.35
CA HIS A 155 28.58 7.47 -12.24
C HIS A 155 27.94 7.84 -13.58
N LEU A 156 28.60 7.54 -14.70
CA LEU A 156 28.08 7.78 -16.05
C LEU A 156 27.17 6.65 -16.56
N ALA A 157 27.19 5.49 -15.90
CA ALA A 157 26.39 4.33 -16.30
C ALA A 157 26.11 3.44 -15.08
N PHE A 158 25.07 2.60 -15.21
CA PHE A 158 24.79 1.51 -14.27
C PHE A 158 24.37 0.25 -15.04
N VAL A 159 24.59 -0.91 -14.43
CA VAL A 159 24.22 -2.20 -15.01
C VAL A 159 22.97 -2.71 -14.31
N GLN A 160 21.97 -3.07 -15.09
CA GLN A 160 20.75 -3.69 -14.61
C GLN A 160 20.63 -5.11 -15.14
N THR A 161 20.58 -6.10 -14.26
CA THR A 161 20.52 -7.52 -14.61
C THR A 161 19.12 -8.04 -14.95
N ALA A 162 18.07 -7.28 -14.65
CA ALA A 162 16.66 -7.66 -14.81
C ALA A 162 15.87 -6.70 -15.72
N ALA A 163 16.54 -5.99 -16.64
CA ALA A 163 15.94 -4.96 -17.48
C ALA A 163 14.74 -5.44 -18.35
N ALA A 164 14.74 -6.71 -18.73
CA ALA A 164 13.68 -7.31 -19.55
C ALA A 164 12.50 -7.89 -18.73
N ARG A 165 12.52 -7.83 -17.41
CA ARG A 165 11.37 -8.25 -16.61
C ARG A 165 10.24 -7.24 -16.80
N ARG A 166 9.18 -7.66 -17.49
CA ARG A 166 7.90 -6.97 -17.42
C ARG A 166 7.38 -7.11 -16.00
N TRP A 167 7.33 -6.02 -15.29
CA TRP A 167 6.57 -5.90 -14.06
C TRP A 167 5.10 -5.81 -14.45
N GLY A 168 4.40 -6.93 -14.35
CA GLY A 168 2.96 -7.10 -14.46
C GLY A 168 2.20 -6.16 -15.42
N LEU A 169 1.95 -6.61 -16.61
CA LEU A 169 0.69 -6.34 -17.31
C LEU A 169 -0.22 -7.52 -17.06
#